data_ce036a10e9b25e5080d3a599f69df045
#
_entry.id   ce036a10e9b25e5080d3a599f69df045
#
_cell.length_a   1.000
_cell.length_b   1.000
_cell.length_c   1.000
_cell.angle_alpha   90.00
_cell.angle_beta   90.00
_cell.angle_gamma   90.00
#
_symmetry.space_group_name_H-M   'P 1'
#
loop_
_entity.id
_entity.type
_entity.pdbx_description
1 polymer ?
#
loop_
_entity_poly.entity_id
_entity_poly.type
_entity_poly.pdbx_seq_one_letter_code
_entity_poly.pdbx_strand_id
1 'polypeptide(L)'
;MSRGLRNCNPGNIRRSRSKFKGEVHPSRDSAFKQFETMAYGYRAMFVLLDTYHRRYGLTTIRGMISRWAPPSENFTDGYIRFVAERSGIDADA
;
A
#
# COMPACT_ATOMS: atom_id res chain seq x y z
N MET A 1 2.29 2.05 18.56
CA MET A 1 1.55 1.68 17.33
C MET A 1 2.20 2.37 16.14
N SER A 2 2.40 1.65 15.05
CA SER A 2 2.99 2.23 13.84
C SER A 2 2.04 3.25 13.19
N ARG A 3 2.60 4.14 12.36
CA ARG A 3 1.78 5.11 11.62
C ARG A 3 0.77 4.41 10.71
N GLY A 4 1.18 3.32 10.07
CA GLY A 4 0.29 2.56 9.21
C GLY A 4 -0.91 2.00 9.95
N LEU A 5 -0.71 1.42 11.11
CA LEU A 5 -1.81 0.89 11.92
C LEU A 5 -2.68 2.02 12.47
N ARG A 6 -2.07 3.11 12.92
CA ARG A 6 -2.81 4.26 13.45
C ARG A 6 -3.73 4.89 12.41
N ASN A 7 -3.29 4.92 11.16
CA ASN A 7 -4.05 5.49 10.04
C ASN A 7 -4.94 4.47 9.34
N CYS A 8 -4.97 3.22 9.82
CA CYS A 8 -5.63 2.12 9.09
C CYS A 8 -5.14 2.03 7.64
N ASN A 9 -3.85 2.29 7.44
CA ASN A 9 -3.21 2.37 6.13
C ASN A 9 -2.02 1.43 6.07
N PRO A 10 -2.26 0.11 5.90
CA PRO A 10 -1.19 -0.89 5.96
C PRO A 10 -0.13 -0.72 4.87
N GLY A 11 -0.47 -0.09 3.77
CA GLY A 11 0.46 0.16 2.68
C GLY A 11 1.21 1.48 2.78
N ASN A 12 0.98 2.28 3.82
CA ASN A 12 1.54 3.62 3.95
C ASN A 12 1.38 4.45 2.68
N ILE A 13 0.15 4.45 2.14
CA ILE A 13 -0.16 5.20 0.93
C ILE A 13 -0.07 6.69 1.25
N ARG A 14 0.73 7.43 0.48
CA ARG A 14 0.92 8.86 0.70
C ARG A 14 -0.30 9.66 0.28
N ARG A 15 -0.47 10.81 0.91
CA ARG A 15 -1.55 11.75 0.54
C ARG A 15 -1.42 12.13 -0.91
N SER A 16 -2.56 12.16 -1.61
CA SER A 16 -2.64 12.54 -3.01
C SER A 16 -4.05 13.00 -3.34
N ARG A 17 -4.25 13.48 -4.56
CA ARG A 17 -5.59 13.88 -5.04
C ARG A 17 -6.49 12.68 -5.31
N SER A 18 -5.90 11.53 -5.61
CA SER A 18 -6.67 10.30 -5.80
C SER A 18 -7.39 9.93 -4.52
N LYS A 19 -8.64 9.51 -4.64
CA LYS A 19 -9.47 9.14 -3.49
C LYS A 19 -9.81 7.68 -3.57
N PHE A 20 -9.66 6.99 -2.45
CA PHE A 20 -10.04 5.59 -2.31
C PHE A 20 -11.30 5.49 -1.46
N LYS A 21 -12.06 4.41 -1.69
CA LYS A 21 -13.22 4.14 -0.87
C LYS A 21 -12.81 3.98 0.61
N GLY A 22 -13.56 4.62 1.51
CA GLY A 22 -13.28 4.57 2.95
C GLY A 22 -12.17 5.48 3.42
N GLU A 23 -11.66 6.35 2.56
CA GLU A 23 -10.64 7.31 2.94
C GLU A 23 -11.23 8.42 3.81
N VAL A 24 -10.50 8.79 4.88
CA VAL A 24 -10.88 9.90 5.78
C VAL A 24 -10.31 11.20 5.25
N HIS A 25 -11.15 12.21 5.08
CA HIS A 25 -10.76 13.53 4.56
C HIS A 25 -11.10 14.62 5.56
N PRO A 26 -10.13 15.45 5.95
CA PRO A 26 -8.69 15.28 5.69
C PRO A 26 -8.10 14.18 6.57
N SER A 27 -7.00 13.58 6.11
CA SER A 27 -6.24 12.66 6.94
C SER A 27 -5.66 13.40 8.14
N ARG A 28 -5.62 12.74 9.29
CA ARG A 28 -4.96 13.28 10.49
C ARG A 28 -3.44 13.26 10.37
N ASP A 29 -2.92 12.44 9.47
CA ASP A 29 -1.49 12.37 9.22
C ASP A 29 -1.10 13.40 8.16
N SER A 30 0.01 14.10 8.36
CA SER A 30 0.46 15.15 7.46
C SER A 30 0.99 14.60 6.13
N ALA A 31 1.42 13.34 6.09
CA ALA A 31 2.08 12.74 4.94
C ALA A 31 1.28 11.60 4.32
N PHE A 32 0.53 10.85 5.11
CA PHE A 32 -0.12 9.62 4.67
C PHE A 32 -1.63 9.71 4.72
N LYS A 33 -2.29 8.95 3.85
CA LYS A 33 -3.74 8.80 3.88
C LYS A 33 -4.18 8.09 5.15
N GLN A 34 -5.42 8.30 5.52
CA GLN A 34 -6.08 7.64 6.64
C GLN A 34 -7.34 6.99 6.15
N PHE A 35 -7.64 5.79 6.66
CA PHE A 35 -8.86 5.05 6.28
C PHE A 35 -9.73 4.81 7.51
N GLU A 36 -11.02 4.65 7.28
CA GLU A 36 -12.00 4.43 8.33
C GLU A 36 -11.78 3.11 9.05
N THR A 37 -11.36 2.08 8.31
CA THR A 37 -11.10 0.74 8.84
C THR A 37 -9.87 0.13 8.17
N MET A 38 -9.27 -0.88 8.79
CA MET A 38 -8.19 -1.63 8.18
C MET A 38 -8.62 -2.32 6.88
N ALA A 39 -9.87 -2.77 6.81
CA ALA A 39 -10.40 -3.39 5.58
C ALA A 39 -10.32 -2.43 4.40
N TYR A 40 -10.70 -1.18 4.59
CA TYR A 40 -10.60 -0.18 3.53
C TYR A 40 -9.15 0.15 3.20
N GLY A 41 -8.26 0.15 4.20
CA GLY A 41 -6.84 0.34 3.97
C GLY A 41 -6.23 -0.77 3.11
N TYR A 42 -6.58 -2.03 3.40
CA TYR A 42 -6.15 -3.17 2.57
C TYR A 42 -6.73 -3.11 1.17
N ARG A 43 -8.02 -2.75 1.06
CA ARG A 43 -8.64 -2.58 -0.26
C ARG A 43 -7.88 -1.57 -1.10
N ALA A 44 -7.53 -0.43 -0.52
CA ALA A 44 -6.78 0.61 -1.21
C ALA A 44 -5.40 0.08 -1.66
N MET A 45 -4.72 -0.69 -0.82
CA MET A 45 -3.44 -1.28 -1.17
C MET A 45 -3.57 -2.21 -2.37
N PHE A 46 -4.58 -3.08 -2.39
CA PHE A 46 -4.77 -4.00 -3.52
C PHE A 46 -5.17 -3.28 -4.80
N VAL A 47 -6.01 -2.23 -4.71
CA VAL A 47 -6.35 -1.40 -5.87
C VAL A 47 -5.09 -0.74 -6.45
N LEU A 48 -4.21 -0.26 -5.59
CA LEU A 48 -2.96 0.35 -6.02
C LEU A 48 -2.04 -0.65 -6.71
N LEU A 49 -1.91 -1.86 -6.15
CA LEU A 49 -1.11 -2.93 -6.76
C LEU A 49 -1.67 -3.33 -8.13
N ASP A 50 -2.98 -3.45 -8.25
CA ASP A 50 -3.64 -3.74 -9.52
C ASP A 50 -3.36 -2.65 -10.55
N THR A 51 -3.41 -1.39 -10.14
CA THR A 51 -3.10 -0.24 -11.00
C THR A 51 -1.66 -0.34 -11.52
N TYR A 52 -0.72 -0.66 -10.65
CA TYR A 52 0.68 -0.79 -11.06
C TYR A 52 0.89 -1.96 -12.01
N HIS A 53 0.20 -3.07 -11.79
CA HIS A 53 0.23 -4.20 -12.72
C HIS A 53 -0.24 -3.78 -14.11
N ARG A 54 -1.40 -3.14 -14.20
CA ARG A 54 -1.99 -2.78 -15.50
C ARG A 54 -1.25 -1.64 -16.19
N ARG A 55 -0.83 -0.63 -15.43
CA ARG A 55 -0.28 0.61 -15.98
C ARG A 55 1.19 0.48 -16.37
N TYR A 56 1.96 -0.26 -15.58
CA TYR A 56 3.40 -0.34 -15.73
C TYR A 56 3.90 -1.73 -16.14
N GLY A 57 3.00 -2.66 -16.36
CA GLY A 57 3.34 -4.02 -16.76
C GLY A 57 4.10 -4.80 -15.72
N LEU A 58 4.04 -4.39 -14.45
CA LEU A 58 4.72 -5.08 -13.36
C LEU A 58 3.94 -6.35 -13.00
N THR A 59 4.62 -7.49 -13.01
CA THR A 59 3.95 -8.79 -12.86
C THR A 59 4.28 -9.50 -11.56
N THR A 60 5.25 -9.03 -10.78
CA THR A 60 5.61 -9.63 -9.50
C THR A 60 5.26 -8.71 -8.35
N ILE A 61 5.02 -9.31 -7.17
CA ILE A 61 4.82 -8.54 -5.94
C ILE A 61 6.03 -7.67 -5.68
N ARG A 62 7.24 -8.20 -5.85
CA ARG A 62 8.46 -7.44 -5.63
C ARG A 62 8.53 -6.21 -6.54
N GLY A 63 8.21 -6.37 -7.82
CA GLY A 63 8.24 -5.26 -8.78
C GLY A 63 7.23 -4.18 -8.44
N MET A 64 5.99 -4.57 -8.14
CA MET A 64 4.92 -3.62 -7.82
C MET A 64 5.21 -2.84 -6.54
N ILE A 65 5.63 -3.51 -5.48
CA ILE A 65 5.88 -2.87 -4.20
C ILE A 65 7.15 -2.01 -4.27
N SER A 66 8.18 -2.45 -4.98
CA SER A 66 9.41 -1.66 -5.11
C SER A 66 9.18 -0.34 -5.82
N ARG A 67 8.24 -0.28 -6.76
CA ARG A 67 7.87 0.97 -7.42
C ARG A 67 7.03 1.86 -6.51
N TRP A 68 6.09 1.28 -5.81
CA TRP A 68 5.19 2.02 -4.92
C TRP A 68 5.91 2.50 -3.65
N ALA A 69 6.75 1.65 -3.05
CA ALA A 69 7.45 1.92 -1.80
C ALA A 69 8.96 1.73 -2.00
N PRO A 70 9.66 2.69 -2.64
CA PRO A 70 11.08 2.55 -2.92
C PRO A 70 11.92 2.37 -1.65
N PRO A 71 13.00 1.57 -1.70
CA PRO A 71 13.82 1.28 -0.52
C PRO A 71 14.40 2.53 0.15
N SER A 72 14.62 3.60 -0.60
CA SER A 72 15.14 4.86 -0.04
C SER A 72 14.19 5.53 0.94
N GLU A 73 12.90 5.18 0.92
CA GLU A 73 11.88 5.83 1.73
C GLU A 73 11.15 4.88 2.67
N ASN A 74 11.26 3.56 2.46
CA ASN A 74 10.40 2.59 3.11
C ASN A 74 11.14 1.30 3.45
N PHE A 75 10.58 0.52 4.37
CA PHE A 75 11.03 -0.84 4.65
C PHE A 75 10.42 -1.78 3.59
N THR A 76 10.90 -1.64 2.36
CA THR A 76 10.33 -2.28 1.18
C THR A 76 10.32 -3.80 1.25
N ASP A 77 11.43 -4.41 1.71
CA ASP A 77 11.50 -5.87 1.83
C ASP A 77 10.47 -6.41 2.83
N GLY A 78 10.21 -5.67 3.89
CA GLY A 78 9.17 -6.01 4.86
C GLY A 78 7.78 -5.99 4.25
N TYR A 79 7.48 -5.00 3.43
CA TYR A 79 6.21 -4.91 2.71
C TYR A 79 6.06 -6.05 1.72
N ILE A 80 7.12 -6.34 0.96
CA ILE A 80 7.10 -7.45 -0.01
C ILE A 80 6.80 -8.77 0.68
N ARG A 81 7.49 -9.04 1.78
CA ARG A 81 7.30 -10.26 2.57
C ARG A 81 5.88 -10.34 3.11
N PHE A 82 5.38 -9.25 3.66
CA PHE A 82 4.03 -9.18 4.22
C PHE A 82 2.97 -9.51 3.17
N VAL A 83 3.05 -8.89 2.00
CA VAL A 83 2.08 -9.12 0.92
C VAL A 83 2.19 -10.54 0.38
N ALA A 84 3.41 -11.05 0.21
CA ALA A 84 3.63 -12.42 -0.28
C ALA A 84 3.03 -13.44 0.69
N GLU A 85 3.27 -13.29 1.99
CA GLU A 85 2.75 -14.19 3.00
C GLU A 85 1.22 -14.15 3.07
N ARG A 86 0.62 -12.95 3.03
CA ARG A 86 -0.83 -12.78 3.13
C ARG A 86 -1.56 -13.27 1.88
N SER A 87 -0.96 -13.12 0.72
CA SER A 87 -1.58 -13.55 -0.55
C SER A 87 -1.31 -15.02 -0.87
N GLY A 88 -0.27 -15.63 -0.29
CA GLY A 88 0.17 -16.96 -0.66
C GLY A 88 0.91 -17.00 -1.99
N ILE A 89 1.28 -15.84 -2.53
CA ILE A 89 1.98 -15.73 -3.81
C ILE A 89 3.45 -15.42 -3.54
N ASP A 90 4.35 -16.18 -4.17
CA ASP A 90 5.79 -15.90 -4.06
C ASP A 90 6.09 -14.50 -4.60
N ALA A 91 6.99 -13.78 -3.92
CA ALA A 91 7.30 -12.39 -4.26
C ALA A 91 7.85 -12.20 -5.68
N ASP A 92 8.45 -13.23 -6.23
CA ASP A 92 9.09 -13.18 -7.55
C ASP A 92 8.36 -14.03 -8.61
N ALA A 93 7.21 -14.56 -8.23
CA ALA A 93 6.43 -15.40 -9.16
C ALA A 93 5.69 -14.55 -10.20
#